data_669eb264b9a12249c8c0c38c04a41f2b
#
_entry.id   669eb264b9a12249c8c0c38c04a41f2b
#
_cell.length_a   1.000
_cell.length_b   1.000
_cell.length_c   1.000
_cell.angle_alpha   90.00
_cell.angle_beta   90.00
_cell.angle_gamma   90.00
#
_symmetry.space_group_name_H-M   'P 1'
#
loop_
_entity.id
_entity.type
_entity.pdbx_description
1 polymer ?
#
loop_
_entity_poly.entity_id
_entity_poly.type
_entity_poly.pdbx_seq_one_letter_code
_entity_poly.pdbx_strand_id
1 'polypeptide(L)'
;MPPRNHKNWIKTPNVEYISSECYNNKDIFEQEQEQIFSKVWVPVCHKSELPDVGCYRTSQIAFQNVIVWNTGDTIKAYLNHGPQQPSGKLWNDETFGKELHCEVKHGGMVWTTLDPNPTQSVDEWTAGAFDCIAEAIDTEEMEVFHYHKAVINTNYKLWHDTNSEFYHDFMHYFNRVSGFNDEYFARKNIPFDNGHVNVSSFTVNYEEYDGFEDRGELSFPGLPANQWYMVDLFPGFNF
;
A
#
# COMPACT_ATOMS: atom_id res chain seq x y z
N MET A 1 19.86 27.43 -1.59
CA MET A 1 18.40 27.38 -1.52
C MET A 1 17.93 28.59 -0.73
N PRO A 2 16.90 29.32 -1.18
CA PRO A 2 16.30 30.32 -0.31
C PRO A 2 15.73 29.61 0.94
N PRO A 3 15.80 30.23 2.12
CA PRO A 3 15.22 29.65 3.31
C PRO A 3 13.73 29.41 3.07
N ARG A 4 13.32 28.17 3.16
CA ARG A 4 11.91 27.80 3.01
C ARG A 4 11.14 28.40 4.17
N ASN A 5 10.13 29.19 3.87
CA ASN A 5 9.30 29.79 4.89
C ASN A 5 8.34 28.72 5.41
N HIS A 6 8.73 28.03 6.47
CA HIS A 6 7.94 26.96 7.11
C HIS A 6 6.52 27.37 7.50
N LYS A 7 6.27 28.67 7.65
CA LYS A 7 4.95 29.19 8.02
C LYS A 7 3.85 28.97 6.96
N ASN A 8 4.22 28.59 5.74
CA ASN A 8 3.25 28.40 4.65
C ASN A 8 3.00 26.92 4.30
N TRP A 9 3.63 25.97 4.99
CA TRP A 9 3.59 24.58 4.60
C TRP A 9 2.37 23.83 5.08
N ILE A 10 1.87 24.17 6.25
CA ILE A 10 0.70 23.52 6.77
C ILE A 10 -0.21 24.62 7.29
N LYS A 11 -1.28 24.90 6.59
CA LYS A 11 -2.40 25.69 7.11
C LYS A 11 -3.24 24.86 8.08
N THR A 12 -2.59 24.11 8.97
CA THR A 12 -3.29 23.56 10.12
C THR A 12 -3.28 24.62 11.19
N PRO A 13 -4.43 25.10 11.62
CA PRO A 13 -4.46 26.09 12.69
C PRO A 13 -3.79 25.48 13.91
N ASN A 14 -2.72 26.11 14.38
CA ASN A 14 -2.09 25.90 15.66
C ASN A 14 -1.19 24.66 15.90
N VAL A 15 -0.75 23.93 14.87
CA VAL A 15 0.24 22.86 15.07
C VAL A 15 1.49 23.18 14.27
N GLU A 16 2.54 23.63 14.95
CA GLU A 16 3.86 23.86 14.33
C GLU A 16 4.70 22.58 14.23
N TYR A 17 4.36 21.54 15.03
CA TYR A 17 5.10 20.29 15.12
C TYR A 17 4.17 19.12 15.37
N ILE A 18 4.48 17.99 14.75
CA ILE A 18 3.91 16.71 15.12
C ILE A 18 4.68 16.20 16.34
N SER A 19 3.98 15.87 17.41
CA SER A 19 4.61 15.32 18.61
C SER A 19 5.27 13.97 18.29
N SER A 20 6.47 13.77 18.82
CA SER A 20 7.14 12.46 18.74
C SER A 20 6.35 11.33 19.42
N GLU A 21 5.41 11.65 20.30
CA GLU A 21 4.50 10.68 20.90
C GLU A 21 3.66 9.94 19.85
N CYS A 22 3.36 10.57 18.70
CA CYS A 22 2.67 9.90 17.60
C CYS A 22 3.42 8.67 17.09
N TYR A 23 4.73 8.60 17.29
CA TYR A 23 5.57 7.51 16.80
C TYR A 23 5.98 6.50 17.88
N ASN A 24 5.93 6.86 19.15
CA ASN A 24 6.48 6.03 20.23
C ASN A 24 5.51 5.77 21.39
N ASN A 25 4.35 6.42 21.41
CA ASN A 25 3.34 6.20 22.43
C ASN A 25 2.47 4.98 22.08
N LYS A 26 2.48 4.00 22.98
CA LYS A 26 1.74 2.75 22.81
C LYS A 26 0.23 2.95 22.80
N ASP A 27 -0.29 3.86 23.62
CA ASP A 27 -1.73 4.10 23.72
C ASP A 27 -2.26 4.73 22.43
N ILE A 28 -1.47 5.60 21.80
CA ILE A 28 -1.80 6.14 20.46
C ILE A 28 -1.82 5.02 19.43
N PHE A 29 -0.83 4.15 19.42
CA PHE A 29 -0.77 3.02 18.50
C PHE A 29 -1.97 2.08 18.68
N GLU A 30 -2.38 1.78 19.91
CA GLU A 30 -3.56 0.95 20.19
C GLU A 30 -4.84 1.63 19.68
N GLN A 31 -4.99 2.94 19.88
CA GLN A 31 -6.11 3.70 19.33
C GLN A 31 -6.13 3.69 17.79
N GLU A 32 -4.98 3.79 17.14
CA GLU A 32 -4.89 3.67 15.68
C GLU A 32 -5.35 2.30 15.18
N GLN A 33 -4.99 1.22 15.88
CA GLN A 33 -5.47 -0.11 15.54
C GLN A 33 -7.00 -0.21 15.64
N GLU A 34 -7.60 0.40 16.67
CA GLU A 34 -9.04 0.35 16.90
C GLU A 34 -9.82 1.30 16.00
N GLN A 35 -9.30 2.49 15.71
CA GLN A 35 -10.06 3.55 15.06
C GLN A 35 -9.71 3.74 13.58
N ILE A 36 -8.54 3.27 13.14
CA ILE A 36 -8.08 3.36 11.76
C ILE A 36 -8.04 1.97 11.13
N PHE A 37 -7.08 1.13 11.54
CA PHE A 37 -6.85 -0.17 10.87
C PHE A 37 -8.05 -1.11 10.93
N SER A 38 -8.90 -1.00 11.95
CA SER A 38 -10.15 -1.79 12.04
C SER A 38 -11.27 -1.26 11.14
N LYS A 39 -11.09 -0.10 10.48
CA LYS A 39 -12.13 0.59 9.71
C LYS A 39 -11.83 0.74 8.24
N VAL A 40 -10.57 0.71 7.89
CA VAL A 40 -10.12 0.91 6.50
C VAL A 40 -10.12 -0.40 5.72
N TRP A 41 -10.10 -0.29 4.40
CA TRP A 41 -9.81 -1.42 3.53
C TRP A 41 -8.31 -1.70 3.50
N VAL A 42 -7.96 -2.98 3.65
CA VAL A 42 -6.57 -3.45 3.70
C VAL A 42 -6.35 -4.47 2.61
N PRO A 43 -5.33 -4.29 1.73
CA PRO A 43 -4.93 -5.32 0.79
C PRO A 43 -4.22 -6.44 1.53
N VAL A 44 -4.65 -7.68 1.36
CA VAL A 44 -4.13 -8.84 2.11
C VAL A 44 -3.32 -9.81 1.28
N CYS A 45 -3.64 -9.95 0.00
CA CYS A 45 -2.90 -10.77 -0.95
C CYS A 45 -3.34 -10.45 -2.38
N HIS A 46 -2.73 -11.09 -3.37
CA HIS A 46 -3.19 -11.05 -4.75
C HIS A 46 -3.96 -12.34 -5.10
N LYS A 47 -4.96 -12.24 -6.00
CA LYS A 47 -5.78 -13.39 -6.41
C LYS A 47 -4.96 -14.56 -6.95
N SER A 48 -3.82 -14.29 -7.62
CA SER A 48 -2.94 -15.34 -8.13
C SER A 48 -2.31 -16.23 -7.06
N GLU A 49 -2.32 -15.77 -5.80
CA GLU A 49 -1.89 -16.59 -4.65
C GLU A 49 -2.95 -17.58 -4.18
N LEU A 50 -4.15 -17.52 -4.77
CA LEU A 50 -5.31 -18.33 -4.47
C LEU A 50 -5.84 -19.03 -5.73
N PRO A 51 -4.99 -19.75 -6.52
CA PRO A 51 -5.34 -20.21 -7.85
C PRO A 51 -6.44 -21.29 -7.83
N ASP A 52 -6.48 -22.13 -6.82
CA ASP A 52 -7.37 -23.26 -6.74
C ASP A 52 -8.38 -23.14 -5.60
N VAL A 53 -9.49 -23.85 -5.73
CA VAL A 53 -10.49 -24.00 -4.66
C VAL A 53 -9.81 -24.56 -3.40
N GLY A 54 -10.00 -23.88 -2.29
CA GLY A 54 -9.38 -24.24 -1.02
C GLY A 54 -8.03 -23.60 -0.75
N CYS A 55 -7.43 -22.91 -1.74
CA CYS A 55 -6.26 -22.07 -1.48
C CYS A 55 -6.62 -20.90 -0.54
N TYR A 56 -5.73 -20.60 0.36
CA TYR A 56 -5.95 -19.54 1.34
C TYR A 56 -4.66 -18.76 1.66
N ARG A 57 -4.85 -17.54 2.17
CA ARG A 57 -3.81 -16.71 2.79
C ARG A 57 -4.28 -16.21 4.14
N THR A 58 -3.34 -16.07 5.06
CA THR A 58 -3.59 -15.47 6.38
C THR A 58 -2.87 -14.14 6.51
N SER A 59 -3.51 -13.21 7.17
CA SER A 59 -2.96 -11.90 7.49
C SER A 59 -3.36 -11.48 8.90
N GLN A 60 -2.78 -10.38 9.37
CA GLN A 60 -3.16 -9.76 10.63
C GLN A 60 -3.52 -8.29 10.36
N ILE A 61 -4.71 -7.90 10.82
CA ILE A 61 -5.23 -6.53 10.69
C ILE A 61 -5.70 -6.10 12.09
N ALA A 62 -5.25 -4.96 12.59
CA ALA A 62 -5.65 -4.42 13.89
C ALA A 62 -5.66 -5.48 15.01
N PHE A 63 -4.58 -6.25 15.13
CA PHE A 63 -4.43 -7.36 16.07
C PHE A 63 -5.39 -8.57 15.86
N GLN A 64 -6.23 -8.53 14.82
CA GLN A 64 -7.09 -9.64 14.45
C GLN A 64 -6.45 -10.50 13.37
N ASN A 65 -6.50 -11.81 13.54
CA ASN A 65 -6.10 -12.73 12.49
C ASN A 65 -7.23 -12.84 11.46
N VAL A 66 -6.87 -12.72 10.20
CA VAL A 66 -7.77 -12.78 9.05
C VAL A 66 -7.32 -13.91 8.14
N ILE A 67 -8.25 -14.60 7.54
CA ILE A 67 -8.02 -15.57 6.47
C ILE A 67 -8.84 -15.16 5.25
N VAL A 68 -8.20 -15.18 4.08
CA VAL A 68 -8.87 -15.09 2.78
C VAL A 68 -8.76 -16.44 2.09
N TRP A 69 -9.84 -16.85 1.45
CA TRP A 69 -9.98 -18.18 0.92
C TRP A 69 -10.73 -18.21 -0.40
N ASN A 70 -10.21 -18.98 -1.36
CA ASN A 70 -10.91 -19.27 -2.61
C ASN A 70 -11.95 -20.38 -2.40
N THR A 71 -13.23 -20.03 -2.45
CA THR A 71 -14.35 -20.97 -2.27
C THR A 71 -14.71 -21.71 -3.55
N GLY A 72 -14.12 -21.34 -4.69
CA GLY A 72 -14.45 -21.83 -6.04
C GLY A 72 -15.35 -20.86 -6.80
N ASP A 73 -16.38 -20.35 -6.16
CA ASP A 73 -17.27 -19.34 -6.76
C ASP A 73 -16.72 -17.91 -6.59
N THR A 74 -16.04 -17.68 -5.47
CA THR A 74 -15.51 -16.35 -5.12
C THR A 74 -14.40 -16.46 -4.09
N ILE A 75 -13.70 -15.36 -3.84
CA ILE A 75 -12.78 -15.22 -2.72
C ILE A 75 -13.54 -14.57 -1.56
N LYS A 76 -13.44 -15.17 -0.38
CA LYS A 76 -14.07 -14.69 0.85
C LYS A 76 -13.02 -14.43 1.93
N ALA A 77 -13.35 -13.54 2.86
CA ALA A 77 -12.53 -13.24 4.03
C ALA A 77 -13.29 -13.54 5.32
N TYR A 78 -12.56 -13.99 6.35
CA TYR A 78 -13.11 -14.33 7.65
C TYR A 78 -12.18 -13.94 8.78
N LEU A 79 -12.73 -13.69 9.97
CA LEU A 79 -11.91 -13.71 11.18
C LEU A 79 -11.38 -15.12 11.43
N ASN A 80 -10.09 -15.23 11.69
CA ASN A 80 -9.44 -16.50 11.96
C ASN A 80 -9.23 -16.69 13.46
N HIS A 81 -10.15 -17.37 14.14
CA HIS A 81 -10.07 -17.68 15.57
C HIS A 81 -9.43 -19.05 15.85
N GLY A 82 -9.15 -19.83 14.82
CA GLY A 82 -8.62 -21.17 14.95
C GLY A 82 -7.10 -21.25 14.96
N PRO A 83 -6.54 -22.42 15.33
CA PRO A 83 -5.12 -22.69 15.15
C PRO A 83 -4.72 -22.56 13.68
N GLN A 84 -3.56 -22.02 13.43
CA GLN A 84 -3.08 -21.63 12.09
C GLN A 84 -2.97 -22.74 11.04
N GLN A 85 -3.25 -23.99 11.41
CA GLN A 85 -3.31 -25.12 10.49
C GLN A 85 -4.34 -26.13 10.96
N PRO A 86 -5.40 -26.35 10.20
CA PRO A 86 -6.15 -27.59 10.33
C PRO A 86 -5.37 -28.69 9.63
N SER A 87 -5.06 -29.71 10.36
CA SER A 87 -4.54 -30.96 9.83
C SER A 87 -5.51 -31.55 8.79
N GLY A 88 -5.29 -31.28 7.51
CA GLY A 88 -5.81 -32.07 6.39
C GLY A 88 -7.32 -32.12 6.17
N LYS A 89 -8.12 -31.26 6.78
CA LYS A 89 -9.55 -31.12 6.49
C LYS A 89 -9.77 -29.88 5.63
N LEU A 90 -10.59 -30.02 4.60
CA LEU A 90 -11.17 -28.91 3.87
C LEU A 90 -11.84 -27.98 4.89
N TRP A 91 -11.47 -26.72 4.84
CA TRP A 91 -12.10 -25.69 5.62
C TRP A 91 -13.54 -25.53 5.14
N ASN A 92 -14.46 -25.32 6.08
CA ASN A 92 -15.83 -24.94 5.78
C ASN A 92 -16.16 -23.68 6.61
N ASP A 93 -17.24 -23.02 6.25
CA ASP A 93 -17.69 -21.77 6.90
C ASP A 93 -17.91 -21.92 8.42
N GLU A 94 -18.13 -23.12 8.90
CA GLU A 94 -18.32 -23.42 10.34
C GLU A 94 -17.00 -23.36 11.15
N THR A 95 -15.85 -23.45 10.48
CA THR A 95 -14.51 -23.43 11.11
C THR A 95 -13.97 -22.03 11.31
N PHE A 96 -14.50 -21.07 10.58
CA PHE A 96 -14.07 -19.68 10.64
C PHE A 96 -14.91 -18.87 11.62
N GLY A 97 -14.39 -17.73 12.01
CA GLY A 97 -15.16 -16.71 12.69
C GLY A 97 -16.13 -15.98 11.76
N LYS A 98 -16.43 -14.74 12.09
CA LYS A 98 -17.33 -13.90 11.32
C LYS A 98 -16.77 -13.67 9.91
N GLU A 99 -17.63 -13.79 8.89
CA GLU A 99 -17.34 -13.38 7.52
C GLU A 99 -17.14 -11.85 7.48
N LEU A 100 -16.11 -11.43 6.73
CA LEU A 100 -15.72 -10.04 6.55
C LEU A 100 -16.08 -9.59 5.13
N HIS A 101 -16.23 -8.29 4.94
CA HIS A 101 -16.32 -7.72 3.61
C HIS A 101 -15.02 -7.97 2.85
N CYS A 102 -15.15 -8.42 1.60
CA CYS A 102 -14.03 -8.78 0.76
C CYS A 102 -14.32 -8.37 -0.69
N GLU A 103 -13.37 -7.70 -1.32
CA GLU A 103 -13.42 -7.30 -2.73
C GLU A 103 -12.10 -7.66 -3.42
N VAL A 104 -12.17 -7.97 -4.72
CA VAL A 104 -10.99 -8.16 -5.57
C VAL A 104 -10.96 -7.01 -6.58
N LYS A 105 -9.97 -6.16 -6.47
CA LYS A 105 -9.87 -4.88 -7.20
C LYS A 105 -8.41 -4.58 -7.58
N HIS A 106 -8.23 -3.59 -8.45
CA HIS A 106 -6.93 -3.01 -8.78
C HIS A 106 -5.88 -4.06 -9.13
N GLY A 107 -5.99 -4.64 -10.32
CA GLY A 107 -5.07 -5.64 -10.82
C GLY A 107 -5.19 -7.02 -10.18
N GLY A 108 -6.22 -7.25 -9.35
CA GLY A 108 -6.45 -8.55 -8.69
C GLY A 108 -6.00 -8.59 -7.23
N MET A 109 -5.76 -7.46 -6.60
CA MET A 109 -5.56 -7.38 -5.16
C MET A 109 -6.83 -7.76 -4.40
N VAL A 110 -6.68 -8.56 -3.37
CA VAL A 110 -7.76 -9.00 -2.48
C VAL A 110 -7.78 -8.07 -1.27
N TRP A 111 -8.88 -7.36 -1.10
CA TRP A 111 -9.10 -6.37 -0.04
C TRP A 111 -10.10 -6.88 0.97
N THR A 112 -9.87 -6.57 2.23
CA THR A 112 -10.83 -6.85 3.29
C THR A 112 -10.83 -5.73 4.33
N THR A 113 -11.90 -5.63 5.10
CA THR A 113 -12.02 -4.70 6.22
C THR A 113 -12.61 -5.41 7.43
N LEU A 114 -12.22 -4.97 8.63
CA LEU A 114 -12.83 -5.42 9.87
C LEU A 114 -14.11 -4.65 10.21
N ASP A 115 -14.39 -3.55 9.48
CA ASP A 115 -15.64 -2.81 9.68
C ASP A 115 -16.83 -3.69 9.27
N PRO A 116 -17.77 -3.95 10.19
CA PRO A 116 -18.95 -4.74 9.87
C PRO A 116 -19.94 -4.02 8.95
N ASN A 117 -19.80 -2.72 8.76
CA ASN A 117 -20.68 -1.89 7.96
C ASN A 117 -19.87 -0.81 7.21
N PRO A 118 -18.98 -1.20 6.30
CA PRO A 118 -18.18 -0.24 5.55
C PRO A 118 -19.11 0.67 4.73
N THR A 119 -18.88 1.97 4.82
CA THR A 119 -19.68 2.98 4.09
C THR A 119 -19.19 3.22 2.69
N GLN A 120 -18.00 2.72 2.35
CA GLN A 120 -17.36 2.87 1.05
C GLN A 120 -16.95 1.48 0.53
N SER A 121 -17.07 1.27 -0.78
CA SER A 121 -16.42 0.18 -1.50
C SER A 121 -14.90 0.41 -1.57
N VAL A 122 -14.14 -0.56 -2.06
CA VAL A 122 -12.70 -0.38 -2.30
C VAL A 122 -12.44 0.76 -3.29
N ASP A 123 -13.22 0.85 -4.37
CA ASP A 123 -13.05 1.92 -5.38
C ASP A 123 -13.32 3.31 -4.79
N GLU A 124 -14.34 3.44 -3.96
CA GLU A 124 -14.64 4.71 -3.26
C GLU A 124 -13.58 5.01 -2.19
N TRP A 125 -13.07 3.99 -1.50
CA TRP A 125 -12.02 4.14 -0.50
C TRP A 125 -10.72 4.64 -1.13
N THR A 126 -10.30 4.05 -2.24
CA THR A 126 -9.06 4.42 -2.95
C THR A 126 -9.16 5.76 -3.68
N ALA A 127 -10.38 6.29 -3.83
CA ALA A 127 -10.66 7.66 -4.28
C ALA A 127 -9.98 8.05 -5.61
N GLY A 128 -9.80 7.10 -6.52
CA GLY A 128 -9.14 7.33 -7.81
C GLY A 128 -7.60 7.29 -7.76
N ALA A 129 -6.99 6.94 -6.62
CA ALA A 129 -5.54 6.88 -6.51
C ALA A 129 -4.89 5.86 -7.48
N PHE A 130 -5.64 4.85 -7.91
CA PHE A 130 -5.17 3.86 -8.89
C PHE A 130 -5.37 4.27 -10.35
N ASP A 131 -6.11 5.34 -10.64
CA ASP A 131 -6.44 5.70 -12.02
C ASP A 131 -5.20 5.95 -12.90
N CYS A 132 -4.12 6.45 -12.29
CA CYS A 132 -2.86 6.72 -13.00
C CYS A 132 -2.13 5.47 -13.48
N ILE A 133 -2.40 4.30 -12.88
CA ILE A 133 -1.77 3.02 -13.22
C ILE A 133 -2.80 1.97 -13.64
N ALA A 134 -4.09 2.31 -13.69
CA ALA A 134 -5.18 1.39 -14.00
C ALA A 134 -4.98 0.68 -15.34
N GLU A 135 -4.52 1.39 -16.38
CA GLU A 135 -4.24 0.81 -17.69
C GLU A 135 -3.18 -0.30 -17.61
N ALA A 136 -2.18 -0.14 -16.73
CA ALA A 136 -1.13 -1.13 -16.56
C ALA A 136 -1.56 -2.33 -15.70
N ILE A 137 -2.33 -2.11 -14.65
CA ILE A 137 -2.65 -3.18 -13.68
C ILE A 137 -3.96 -3.90 -13.97
N ASP A 138 -4.89 -3.29 -14.71
CA ASP A 138 -6.22 -3.85 -14.96
C ASP A 138 -6.37 -4.48 -16.36
N THR A 139 -5.44 -4.18 -17.29
CA THR A 139 -5.47 -4.73 -18.66
C THR A 139 -4.66 -5.99 -18.85
N GLU A 140 -3.66 -6.21 -18.01
CA GLU A 140 -2.79 -7.39 -18.06
C GLU A 140 -3.10 -8.34 -16.90
N GLU A 141 -3.00 -9.63 -17.17
CA GLU A 141 -3.12 -10.62 -16.11
C GLU A 141 -1.84 -10.65 -15.28
N MET A 142 -1.94 -10.18 -14.04
CA MET A 142 -0.83 -10.09 -13.12
C MET A 142 -0.77 -11.30 -12.19
N GLU A 143 0.45 -11.70 -11.83
CA GLU A 143 0.68 -12.75 -10.84
C GLU A 143 1.80 -12.34 -9.86
N VAL A 144 1.73 -12.85 -8.65
CA VAL A 144 2.80 -12.64 -7.66
C VAL A 144 3.99 -13.52 -8.03
N PHE A 145 5.05 -12.89 -8.50
CA PHE A 145 6.31 -13.55 -8.83
C PHE A 145 7.19 -13.81 -7.60
N HIS A 146 7.20 -12.89 -6.66
CA HIS A 146 8.02 -12.97 -5.45
C HIS A 146 7.28 -12.39 -4.25
N TYR A 147 7.45 -13.02 -3.09
CA TYR A 147 6.91 -12.57 -1.83
C TYR A 147 8.01 -12.54 -0.77
N HIS A 148 8.16 -11.42 -0.11
CA HIS A 148 9.06 -11.25 1.03
C HIS A 148 8.32 -10.62 2.20
N LYS A 149 8.54 -11.16 3.39
CA LYS A 149 8.00 -10.61 4.64
C LYS A 149 9.13 -10.37 5.63
N ALA A 150 9.19 -9.14 6.14
CA ALA A 150 10.12 -8.76 7.20
C ALA A 150 9.38 -8.06 8.33
N VAL A 151 9.89 -8.22 9.54
CA VAL A 151 9.46 -7.44 10.70
C VAL A 151 10.50 -6.36 10.94
N ILE A 152 10.09 -5.11 10.86
CA ILE A 152 10.94 -3.95 11.09
C ILE A 152 10.52 -3.34 12.42
N ASN A 153 11.50 -3.11 13.30
CA ASN A 153 11.24 -2.51 14.61
C ASN A 153 11.11 -0.99 14.49
N THR A 154 10.00 -0.55 13.89
CA THR A 154 9.69 0.84 13.68
C THR A 154 8.18 1.09 13.70
N ASN A 155 7.77 2.34 13.84
CA ASN A 155 6.38 2.73 13.68
C ASN A 155 6.01 2.83 12.19
N TYR A 156 4.85 2.32 11.81
CA TYR A 156 4.40 2.31 10.40
C TYR A 156 4.32 3.72 9.79
N LYS A 157 4.01 4.75 10.57
CA LYS A 157 3.96 6.14 10.10
C LYS A 157 5.30 6.66 9.58
N LEU A 158 6.42 6.16 10.14
CA LEU A 158 7.74 6.51 9.62
C LEU A 158 7.96 5.98 8.19
N TRP A 159 7.38 4.84 7.86
CA TRP A 159 7.37 4.34 6.49
C TRP A 159 6.61 5.29 5.56
N HIS A 160 5.41 5.68 5.97
CA HIS A 160 4.59 6.62 5.22
C HIS A 160 5.25 7.99 5.06
N ASP A 161 5.78 8.53 6.15
CA ASP A 161 6.51 9.81 6.13
C ASP A 161 7.72 9.76 5.20
N THR A 162 8.50 8.66 5.25
CA THR A 162 9.68 8.47 4.39
C THR A 162 9.31 8.50 2.91
N ASN A 163 8.21 7.88 2.52
CA ASN A 163 7.76 7.88 1.14
C ASN A 163 7.22 9.24 0.67
N SER A 164 6.76 10.08 1.60
CA SER A 164 6.15 11.38 1.31
C SER A 164 7.12 12.56 1.44
N GLU A 165 8.37 12.32 1.86
CA GLU A 165 9.36 13.37 2.09
C GLU A 165 10.59 13.22 1.18
N PHE A 166 11.51 14.20 1.25
CA PHE A 166 12.70 14.25 0.40
C PHE A 166 14.00 13.84 1.10
N TYR A 167 14.00 13.67 2.41
CA TYR A 167 15.25 13.53 3.15
C TYR A 167 15.94 12.20 2.90
N HIS A 168 15.17 11.12 2.74
CA HIS A 168 15.75 9.81 2.43
C HIS A 168 16.41 9.77 1.04
N ASP A 169 15.96 10.59 0.12
CA ASP A 169 16.51 10.68 -1.24
C ASP A 169 17.98 11.11 -1.25
N PHE A 170 18.41 11.87 -0.24
CA PHE A 170 19.82 12.17 -0.04
C PHE A 170 20.65 10.90 0.19
N MET A 171 20.09 9.90 0.82
CA MET A 171 20.75 8.60 1.01
C MET A 171 20.93 7.89 -0.32
N HIS A 172 19.94 7.95 -1.21
CA HIS A 172 20.05 7.42 -2.57
C HIS A 172 21.15 8.15 -3.36
N TYR A 173 21.22 9.46 -3.25
CA TYR A 173 22.29 10.25 -3.88
C TYR A 173 23.67 9.88 -3.36
N PHE A 174 23.85 9.79 -2.05
CA PHE A 174 25.12 9.37 -1.44
C PHE A 174 25.53 7.95 -1.84
N ASN A 175 24.55 7.07 -2.00
CA ASN A 175 24.77 5.69 -2.44
C ASN A 175 24.90 5.58 -3.98
N ARG A 176 24.88 6.70 -4.72
CA ARG A 176 24.98 6.76 -6.19
C ARG A 176 23.86 5.99 -6.90
N VAL A 177 22.70 5.90 -6.30
CA VAL A 177 21.52 5.24 -6.88
C VAL A 177 20.70 6.20 -7.71
N SER A 178 20.71 7.49 -7.37
CA SER A 178 20.01 8.54 -8.10
C SER A 178 20.79 9.84 -8.12
N GLY A 179 20.53 10.69 -9.12
CA GLY A 179 21.02 12.07 -9.19
C GLY A 179 19.95 13.08 -8.81
N PHE A 180 20.37 14.30 -8.50
CA PHE A 180 19.48 15.44 -8.33
C PHE A 180 19.61 16.38 -9.52
N ASN A 181 18.52 16.59 -10.21
CA ASN A 181 18.40 17.59 -11.26
C ASN A 181 17.12 18.41 -11.06
N ASP A 182 16.85 19.33 -11.99
CA ASP A 182 15.65 20.18 -11.91
C ASP A 182 14.36 19.36 -12.02
N GLU A 183 14.35 18.27 -12.79
CA GLU A 183 13.21 17.37 -12.95
C GLU A 183 12.91 16.60 -11.65
N TYR A 184 13.94 16.19 -10.94
CA TYR A 184 13.79 15.56 -9.62
C TYR A 184 13.06 16.49 -8.64
N PHE A 185 13.36 17.78 -8.66
CA PHE A 185 12.68 18.77 -7.84
C PHE A 185 11.28 19.15 -8.35
N ALA A 186 10.92 18.72 -9.56
CA ALA A 186 9.58 18.86 -10.11
C ALA A 186 8.61 17.76 -9.66
N ARG A 187 9.03 16.86 -8.76
CA ARG A 187 8.19 15.83 -8.17
C ARG A 187 6.87 16.42 -7.67
N LYS A 188 5.79 15.73 -8.00
CA LYS A 188 4.44 16.10 -7.60
C LYS A 188 3.89 15.09 -6.61
N ASN A 189 3.32 15.60 -5.55
CA ASN A 189 2.44 14.84 -4.66
C ASN A 189 1.00 15.22 -5.01
N ILE A 190 0.21 14.24 -5.38
CA ILE A 190 -1.20 14.42 -5.76
C ILE A 190 -2.03 13.82 -4.63
N PRO A 191 -2.64 14.66 -3.78
CA PRO A 191 -3.48 14.16 -2.70
C PRO A 191 -4.84 13.73 -3.24
N PHE A 192 -5.37 12.67 -2.64
CA PHE A 192 -6.73 12.15 -2.84
C PHE A 192 -7.47 12.14 -1.50
N ASP A 193 -8.78 11.94 -1.57
CA ASP A 193 -9.58 11.73 -0.38
C ASP A 193 -9.08 10.51 0.42
N ASN A 194 -9.52 10.39 1.66
CA ASN A 194 -9.12 9.35 2.61
C ASN A 194 -7.61 9.34 2.98
N GLY A 195 -6.88 10.42 2.65
CA GLY A 195 -5.47 10.57 3.01
C GLY A 195 -4.48 9.85 2.08
N HIS A 196 -4.92 9.44 0.91
CA HIS A 196 -4.05 8.83 -0.10
C HIS A 196 -3.25 9.88 -0.86
N VAL A 197 -2.06 9.51 -1.34
CA VAL A 197 -1.18 10.40 -2.10
C VAL A 197 -0.51 9.61 -3.21
N ASN A 198 -0.55 10.11 -4.42
CA ASN A 198 0.31 9.63 -5.47
C ASN A 198 1.57 10.49 -5.57
N VAL A 199 2.71 9.84 -5.61
CA VAL A 199 3.99 10.48 -5.78
C VAL A 199 4.53 10.12 -7.15
N SER A 200 4.78 11.14 -7.99
CA SER A 200 5.46 10.96 -9.25
C SER A 200 6.88 11.50 -9.16
N SER A 201 7.81 10.78 -9.75
CA SER A 201 9.20 11.19 -9.82
C SER A 201 9.77 10.86 -11.19
N PHE A 202 10.56 11.77 -11.73
CA PHE A 202 11.44 11.44 -12.82
C PHE A 202 12.68 10.76 -12.24
N THR A 203 12.91 9.54 -12.64
CA THR A 203 14.18 8.89 -12.38
C THR A 203 15.21 9.41 -13.35
N VAL A 204 16.28 9.90 -12.80
CA VAL A 204 17.31 10.61 -13.53
C VAL A 204 18.23 9.63 -14.21
N ASN A 205 18.56 9.90 -15.48
CA ASN A 205 19.64 9.26 -16.23
C ASN A 205 19.49 7.75 -16.40
N TYR A 206 18.28 7.25 -16.62
CA TYR A 206 18.10 5.82 -16.97
C TYR A 206 18.84 5.46 -18.25
N GLU A 207 18.91 6.39 -19.21
CA GLU A 207 19.62 6.18 -20.47
C GLU A 207 21.13 5.98 -20.30
N GLU A 208 21.68 6.37 -19.14
CA GLU A 208 23.09 6.20 -18.81
C GLU A 208 23.41 4.85 -18.15
N TYR A 209 22.38 4.05 -17.82
CA TYR A 209 22.60 2.71 -17.24
C TYR A 209 22.79 1.67 -18.33
N ASP A 210 23.82 0.84 -18.19
CA ASP A 210 24.05 -0.30 -19.07
C ASP A 210 22.80 -1.20 -19.10
N GLY A 211 22.32 -1.51 -20.31
CA GLY A 211 21.13 -2.32 -20.54
C GLY A 211 19.81 -1.55 -20.47
N PHE A 212 19.87 -0.21 -20.51
CA PHE A 212 18.64 0.58 -20.53
C PHE A 212 17.82 0.34 -21.80
N GLU A 213 18.47 0.22 -22.95
CA GLU A 213 17.84 -0.07 -24.25
C GLU A 213 17.06 -1.41 -24.22
N ASP A 214 17.51 -2.37 -23.43
CA ASP A 214 16.83 -3.64 -23.25
C ASP A 214 15.58 -3.51 -22.35
N ARG A 215 15.43 -2.40 -21.64
CA ARG A 215 14.29 -2.10 -20.77
C ARG A 215 13.22 -1.23 -21.43
N GLY A 216 13.45 -0.76 -22.65
CA GLY A 216 12.53 0.14 -23.34
C GLY A 216 11.12 -0.43 -23.53
N GLU A 217 10.98 -1.75 -23.52
CA GLU A 217 9.69 -2.44 -23.60
C GLU A 217 9.01 -2.65 -22.21
N LEU A 218 9.71 -2.32 -21.13
CA LEU A 218 9.18 -2.46 -19.76
C LEU A 218 8.42 -1.21 -19.26
N SER A 219 8.29 -0.19 -20.10
CA SER A 219 7.48 0.97 -19.76
C SER A 219 6.00 0.61 -19.78
N PHE A 220 5.29 0.97 -18.73
CA PHE A 220 3.84 0.87 -18.74
C PHE A 220 3.25 1.78 -19.81
N PRO A 221 2.17 1.36 -20.50
CA PRO A 221 1.48 2.20 -21.43
C PRO A 221 1.14 3.56 -20.82
N GLY A 222 1.41 4.63 -21.54
CA GLY A 222 1.15 6.01 -21.08
C GLY A 222 2.15 6.59 -20.08
N LEU A 223 3.08 5.78 -19.53
CA LEU A 223 4.16 6.27 -18.69
C LEU A 223 5.48 6.33 -19.46
N PRO A 224 6.20 7.45 -19.44
CA PRO A 224 7.57 7.49 -19.95
C PRO A 224 8.46 6.49 -19.22
N ALA A 225 9.40 5.87 -19.94
CA ALA A 225 10.28 4.84 -19.40
C ALA A 225 11.12 5.28 -18.19
N ASN A 226 11.34 6.58 -18.06
CA ASN A 226 12.11 7.21 -16.99
C ASN A 226 11.26 7.77 -15.85
N GLN A 227 9.98 7.46 -15.82
CA GLN A 227 9.08 7.87 -14.73
C GLN A 227 8.69 6.67 -13.87
N TRP A 228 8.52 6.91 -12.60
CA TRP A 228 7.87 5.98 -11.71
C TRP A 228 6.72 6.66 -10.96
N TYR A 229 5.72 5.91 -10.66
CA TYR A 229 4.61 6.29 -9.82
C TYR A 229 4.61 5.43 -8.58
N MET A 230 4.30 6.06 -7.47
CA MET A 230 3.97 5.38 -6.24
C MET A 230 2.57 5.78 -5.84
N VAL A 231 1.70 4.79 -5.70
CA VAL A 231 0.39 4.96 -5.10
C VAL A 231 0.56 4.69 -3.61
N ASP A 232 0.53 5.74 -2.82
CA ASP A 232 0.69 5.67 -1.36
C ASP A 232 -0.68 5.76 -0.71
N LEU A 233 -1.16 4.64 -0.21
CA LEU A 233 -2.47 4.52 0.42
C LEU A 233 -2.34 4.62 1.93
N PHE A 234 -3.06 5.55 2.52
CA PHE A 234 -3.22 5.57 3.96
C PHE A 234 -3.89 4.26 4.44
N PRO A 235 -3.46 3.66 5.55
CA PRO A 235 -2.46 4.15 6.50
C PRO A 235 -1.02 3.66 6.28
N GLY A 236 -0.65 3.11 5.14
CA GLY A 236 0.74 2.73 4.88
C GLY A 236 0.90 1.56 3.92
N PHE A 237 0.17 1.57 2.82
CA PHE A 237 0.28 0.62 1.72
C PHE A 237 0.80 1.34 0.48
N ASN A 238 1.81 0.78 -0.15
CA ASN A 238 2.41 1.35 -1.35
C ASN A 238 2.32 0.36 -2.51
N PHE A 239 2.03 0.89 -3.68
CA PHE A 239 1.93 0.18 -4.95
C PHE A 239 2.75 0.87 -6.03
#